data_66b2bd840fd3eb6953c0d5d986b1dd06
#
_entry.id   66b2bd840fd3eb6953c0d5d986b1dd06
#
_cell.length_a   1.000
_cell.length_b   1.000
_cell.length_c   1.000
_cell.angle_alpha   90.00
_cell.angle_beta   90.00
_cell.angle_gamma   90.00
#
_symmetry.space_group_name_H-M   'P 1'
#
loop_
_entity.id
_entity.type
_entity.pdbx_description
1 polymer ?
#
loop_
_entity_poly.entity_id
_entity_poly.type
_entity_poly.pdbx_seq_one_letter_code
_entity_poly.pdbx_strand_id
1 'polypeptide(L)'
;MTQDEGRTTITARDLKVVSALQCNGRMTMQALADKIGISVYAATESYKRLTDAGIMTIVPVCNPLSLGNYSQVLVGLRINGNRNEALAMLKAMPQVTYVADIQKDGNSLT
;
A
#
# COMPACT_ATOMS: atom_id res chain seq x y z
N MET A 1 19.54 3.10 14.02
CA MET A 1 18.31 2.32 14.16
C MET A 1 18.34 1.14 13.22
N THR A 2 18.11 -0.02 13.74
CA THR A 2 18.02 -1.19 12.90
C THR A 2 16.68 -1.18 12.15
N GLN A 3 16.62 -1.94 11.08
CA GLN A 3 15.39 -2.07 10.31
C GLN A 3 14.25 -2.68 11.10
N ASP A 4 14.58 -3.40 12.17
CA ASP A 4 13.57 -4.12 12.94
C ASP A 4 12.94 -3.28 14.03
N GLU A 5 13.59 -2.21 14.44
CA GLU A 5 13.01 -1.33 15.45
C GLU A 5 11.78 -0.64 14.89
N GLY A 6 10.68 -0.74 15.61
CA GLY A 6 9.42 -0.19 15.19
C GLY A 6 8.73 -0.95 14.08
N ARG A 7 9.35 -2.00 13.59
CA ARG A 7 8.74 -2.82 12.55
C ARG A 7 7.68 -3.72 13.16
N THR A 8 6.49 -3.71 12.57
CA THR A 8 5.42 -4.60 12.97
C THR A 8 5.67 -5.99 12.42
N THR A 9 5.63 -6.98 13.29
CA THR A 9 5.75 -8.37 12.86
C THR A 9 4.48 -8.80 12.15
N ILE A 10 4.63 -9.35 10.95
CA ILE A 10 3.50 -9.82 10.15
C ILE A 10 3.25 -11.28 10.47
N THR A 11 2.05 -11.59 10.92
CA THR A 11 1.64 -12.95 11.21
C THR A 11 0.92 -13.58 10.04
N ALA A 12 0.72 -14.90 10.10
CA ALA A 12 -0.06 -15.59 9.06
C ALA A 12 -1.50 -15.05 9.02
N ARG A 13 -2.06 -14.71 10.16
CA ARG A 13 -3.38 -14.08 10.24
C ARG A 13 -3.40 -12.75 9.50
N ASP A 14 -2.37 -11.93 9.69
CA ASP A 14 -2.27 -10.63 9.03
C ASP A 14 -2.24 -10.80 7.51
N LEU A 15 -1.52 -11.78 7.02
CA LEU A 15 -1.47 -12.04 5.58
C LEU A 15 -2.84 -12.43 5.03
N LYS A 16 -3.60 -13.20 5.79
CA LYS A 16 -4.97 -13.54 5.39
C LYS A 16 -5.87 -12.32 5.36
N VAL A 17 -5.72 -11.42 6.31
CA VAL A 17 -6.48 -10.16 6.34
C VAL A 17 -6.16 -9.33 5.11
N VAL A 18 -4.88 -9.14 4.81
CA VAL A 18 -4.46 -8.37 3.64
C VAL A 18 -5.00 -8.99 2.36
N SER A 19 -4.86 -10.31 2.24
CA SER A 19 -5.30 -11.03 1.05
C SER A 19 -6.80 -10.87 0.81
N ALA A 20 -7.60 -10.98 1.87
CA ALA A 20 -9.05 -10.82 1.77
C ALA A 20 -9.42 -9.39 1.38
N LEU A 21 -8.77 -8.40 1.98
CA LEU A 21 -9.07 -7.00 1.70
C LEU A 21 -8.57 -6.57 0.32
N GLN A 22 -7.55 -7.22 -0.21
CA GLN A 22 -7.13 -6.96 -1.58
C GLN A 22 -8.19 -7.36 -2.60
N CYS A 23 -8.98 -8.38 -2.26
CA CYS A 23 -10.09 -8.81 -3.11
C CYS A 23 -11.30 -7.91 -2.96
N ASN A 24 -11.56 -7.40 -1.75
CA ASN A 24 -12.68 -6.53 -1.48
C ASN A 24 -12.37 -5.66 -0.26
N GLY A 25 -11.90 -4.44 -0.51
CA GLY A 25 -11.54 -3.50 0.55
C GLY A 25 -12.71 -2.91 1.30
N ARG A 26 -13.94 -3.15 0.84
CA ARG A 26 -15.15 -2.61 1.48
C ARG A 26 -15.81 -3.59 2.44
N MET A 27 -15.18 -4.69 2.73
CA MET A 27 -15.71 -5.66 3.68
C MET A 27 -15.88 -5.05 5.06
N THR A 28 -16.98 -5.44 5.73
CA THR A 28 -17.10 -5.16 7.15
C THR A 28 -16.15 -6.07 7.93
N MET A 29 -15.87 -5.71 9.16
CA MET A 29 -15.03 -6.56 10.02
C MET A 29 -15.69 -7.92 10.26
N GLN A 30 -17.01 -7.95 10.34
CA GLN A 30 -17.75 -9.21 10.49
C GLN A 30 -17.55 -10.11 9.28
N ALA A 31 -17.70 -9.56 8.07
CA ALA A 31 -17.51 -10.31 6.84
C ALA A 31 -16.09 -10.82 6.69
N LEU A 32 -15.13 -9.97 7.05
CA LEU A 32 -13.71 -10.34 7.03
C LEU A 32 -13.44 -11.49 8.00
N ALA A 33 -13.94 -11.38 9.22
CA ALA A 33 -13.76 -12.41 10.24
C ALA A 33 -14.34 -13.74 9.77
N ASP A 34 -15.54 -13.72 9.22
CA ASP A 34 -16.20 -14.92 8.71
C ASP A 34 -15.42 -15.55 7.57
N LYS A 35 -14.88 -14.72 6.67
CA LYS A 35 -14.18 -15.22 5.50
C LYS A 35 -12.89 -15.96 5.87
N ILE A 36 -12.15 -15.46 6.84
CA ILE A 36 -10.87 -16.05 7.19
C ILE A 36 -10.94 -16.92 8.46
N GLY A 37 -12.11 -17.03 9.06
CA GLY A 37 -12.33 -17.96 10.17
C GLY A 37 -11.75 -17.51 11.51
N ILE A 38 -11.84 -16.22 11.80
CA ILE A 38 -11.38 -15.66 13.08
C ILE A 38 -12.50 -14.86 13.73
N SER A 39 -12.28 -14.42 14.96
CA SER A 39 -13.26 -13.56 15.63
C SER A 39 -13.22 -12.14 15.05
N VAL A 40 -14.32 -11.41 15.24
CA VAL A 40 -14.39 -10.00 14.84
C VAL A 40 -13.32 -9.19 15.56
N TYR A 41 -13.09 -9.49 16.83
CA TYR A 41 -12.06 -8.81 17.60
C TYR A 41 -10.66 -9.02 16.97
N ALA A 42 -10.34 -10.25 16.61
CA ALA A 42 -9.06 -10.57 16.00
C ALA A 42 -8.91 -9.88 14.64
N ALA A 43 -9.98 -9.85 13.83
CA ALA A 43 -9.96 -9.18 12.55
C ALA A 43 -9.73 -7.68 12.71
N THR A 44 -10.44 -7.07 13.63
CA THR A 44 -10.31 -5.64 13.91
C THR A 44 -8.92 -5.28 14.41
N GLU A 45 -8.38 -6.12 15.28
CA GLU A 45 -7.03 -5.90 15.80
C GLU A 45 -5.97 -5.97 14.72
N SER A 46 -6.05 -6.97 13.85
CA SER A 46 -5.12 -7.09 12.73
C SER A 46 -5.25 -5.90 11.77
N TYR A 47 -6.47 -5.53 11.44
CA TYR A 47 -6.74 -4.39 10.56
C TYR A 47 -6.13 -3.11 11.13
N LYS A 48 -6.41 -2.84 12.40
CA LYS A 48 -5.93 -1.62 13.04
C LYS A 48 -4.41 -1.61 13.11
N ARG A 49 -3.80 -2.72 13.49
CA ARG A 49 -2.35 -2.80 13.60
C ARG A 49 -1.68 -2.58 12.24
N LEU A 50 -2.22 -3.18 11.17
CA LEU A 50 -1.66 -3.04 9.84
C LEU A 50 -1.81 -1.62 9.29
N THR A 51 -2.94 -0.98 9.55
CA THR A 51 -3.15 0.39 9.10
C THR A 51 -2.35 1.40 9.92
N ASP A 52 -2.28 1.23 11.21
CA ASP A 52 -1.52 2.13 12.09
C ASP A 52 -0.02 2.06 11.80
N ALA A 53 0.47 0.89 11.44
CA ALA A 53 1.88 0.69 11.11
C ALA A 53 2.23 1.15 9.68
N GLY A 54 1.24 1.59 8.91
CA GLY A 54 1.46 2.01 7.54
C GLY A 54 1.73 0.88 6.57
N ILE A 55 1.46 -0.36 6.97
CA ILE A 55 1.68 -1.55 6.12
C ILE A 55 0.56 -1.66 5.09
N MET A 56 -0.66 -1.26 5.47
CA MET A 56 -1.83 -1.39 4.62
C MET A 56 -2.62 -0.10 4.60
N THR A 57 -3.11 0.27 3.44
CA THR A 57 -4.01 1.41 3.27
C THR A 57 -5.07 1.03 2.27
N ILE A 58 -6.31 1.39 2.57
CA ILE A 58 -7.43 1.13 1.66
C ILE A 58 -7.78 2.44 0.97
N VAL A 59 -7.65 2.44 -0.35
CA VAL A 59 -7.90 3.63 -1.16
C VAL A 59 -8.81 3.26 -2.32
N PRO A 60 -9.65 4.20 -2.80
CA PRO A 60 -10.42 3.96 -3.99
C PRO A 60 -9.52 3.97 -5.22
N VAL A 61 -9.78 3.07 -6.13
CA VAL A 61 -9.13 3.07 -7.44
C VAL A 61 -10.18 3.42 -8.48
N CYS A 62 -9.96 4.51 -9.19
CA CYS A 62 -10.91 5.00 -10.18
C CYS A 62 -10.42 4.70 -11.57
N ASN A 63 -11.36 4.50 -12.48
CA ASN A 63 -11.03 4.42 -13.90
C ASN A 63 -10.86 5.85 -14.42
N PRO A 64 -9.66 6.26 -14.83
CA PRO A 64 -9.42 7.64 -15.27
C PRO A 64 -10.29 8.04 -16.46
N LEU A 65 -10.57 7.10 -17.35
CA LEU A 65 -11.35 7.38 -18.54
C LEU A 65 -12.80 7.71 -18.22
N SER A 66 -13.30 7.22 -17.09
CA SER A 66 -14.68 7.48 -16.66
C SER A 66 -14.84 8.81 -15.93
N LEU A 67 -13.75 9.50 -15.65
CA LEU A 67 -13.77 10.77 -14.95
C LEU A 67 -13.75 11.98 -15.86
N GLY A 68 -14.03 11.77 -17.14
CA GLY A 68 -14.12 12.87 -18.10
C GLY A 68 -12.77 13.32 -18.62
N ASN A 69 -12.43 14.59 -18.41
CA ASN A 69 -11.19 15.18 -18.91
C ASN A 69 -9.94 14.73 -18.16
N TYR A 70 -10.02 13.64 -17.47
CA TYR A 70 -8.89 13.12 -16.72
C TYR A 70 -7.95 12.36 -17.66
N SER A 71 -6.68 12.68 -17.60
CA SER A 71 -5.66 11.93 -18.32
C SER A 71 -4.54 11.55 -17.38
N GLN A 72 -3.93 10.42 -17.65
CA GLN A 72 -2.88 9.88 -16.80
C GLN A 72 -1.72 9.44 -17.66
N VAL A 73 -0.51 9.80 -17.25
CA VAL A 73 0.70 9.48 -17.97
C VAL A 73 1.67 8.81 -17.00
N LEU A 74 2.32 7.77 -17.47
CA LEU A 74 3.39 7.13 -16.72
C LEU A 74 4.73 7.67 -17.24
N VAL A 75 5.52 8.24 -16.33
CA VAL A 75 6.80 8.84 -16.68
C VAL A 75 7.91 8.08 -15.97
N GLY A 76 8.88 7.60 -16.74
CA GLY A 76 10.07 6.99 -16.17
C GLY A 76 11.16 8.03 -16.04
N LEU A 77 11.76 8.11 -14.88
CA LEU A 77 12.83 9.06 -14.59
C LEU A 77 14.08 8.33 -14.12
N ARG A 78 15.22 8.76 -14.60
CA ARG A 78 16.50 8.32 -14.08
C ARG A 78 17.09 9.48 -13.29
N ILE A 79 17.40 9.21 -12.04
CA ILE A 79 17.85 10.26 -11.13
C ILE A 79 19.34 10.15 -10.91
N ASN A 80 20.04 11.27 -11.19
CA ASN A 80 21.43 11.43 -10.86
C ASN A 80 21.52 12.36 -9.66
N GLY A 81 22.16 11.88 -8.58
CA GLY A 81 22.30 12.66 -7.38
C GLY A 81 21.46 12.13 -6.23
N ASN A 82 20.88 13.02 -5.44
CA ASN A 82 20.17 12.63 -4.24
C ASN A 82 18.79 12.08 -4.58
N ARG A 83 18.67 10.76 -4.48
CA ARG A 83 17.43 10.06 -4.80
C ARG A 83 16.31 10.39 -3.83
N ASN A 84 16.64 10.44 -2.53
CA ASN A 84 15.63 10.71 -1.51
C ASN A 84 15.02 12.10 -1.66
N GLU A 85 15.86 13.07 -2.00
CA GLU A 85 15.40 14.43 -2.23
C GLU A 85 14.47 14.49 -3.45
N ALA A 86 14.84 13.81 -4.53
CA ALA A 86 14.02 13.74 -5.72
C ALA A 86 12.67 13.08 -5.45
N LEU A 87 12.67 11.98 -4.69
CA LEU A 87 11.42 11.32 -4.31
C LEU A 87 10.53 12.22 -3.47
N ALA A 88 11.12 12.96 -2.53
CA ALA A 88 10.35 13.89 -1.72
C ALA A 88 9.72 14.98 -2.57
N MET A 89 10.44 15.50 -3.53
CA MET A 89 9.93 16.49 -4.48
C MET A 89 8.75 15.97 -5.28
N LEU A 90 8.90 14.76 -5.80
CA LEU A 90 7.83 14.15 -6.60
C LEU A 90 6.58 13.91 -5.78
N LYS A 91 6.73 13.45 -4.56
CA LYS A 91 5.59 13.19 -3.67
C LYS A 91 4.87 14.45 -3.26
N ALA A 92 5.55 15.59 -3.28
CA ALA A 92 4.95 16.88 -2.94
C ALA A 92 4.12 17.47 -4.07
N MET A 93 4.26 16.97 -5.28
CA MET A 93 3.52 17.47 -6.44
C MET A 93 2.08 16.96 -6.43
N PRO A 94 1.08 17.86 -6.50
CA PRO A 94 -0.32 17.42 -6.50
C PRO A 94 -0.69 16.56 -7.70
N GLN A 95 0.00 16.73 -8.82
CA GLN A 95 -0.29 15.99 -10.04
C GLN A 95 0.21 14.55 -10.00
N VAL A 96 1.11 14.25 -9.08
CA VAL A 96 1.69 12.91 -8.97
C VAL A 96 0.83 12.08 -8.03
N THR A 97 0.22 11.03 -8.57
CA THR A 97 -0.68 10.17 -7.81
C THR A 97 -0.01 8.89 -7.33
N TYR A 98 1.10 8.53 -7.95
CA TYR A 98 1.78 7.29 -7.63
C TYR A 98 3.26 7.41 -7.99
N VAL A 99 4.12 6.97 -7.09
CA VAL A 99 5.55 6.92 -7.34
C VAL A 99 6.05 5.51 -7.00
N ALA A 100 6.70 4.89 -7.96
CA ALA A 100 7.37 3.62 -7.75
C ALA A 100 8.87 3.84 -7.82
N ASP A 101 9.56 3.45 -6.77
CA ASP A 101 11.01 3.52 -6.72
C ASP A 101 11.55 2.18 -7.18
N ILE A 102 11.98 2.14 -8.43
CA ILE A 102 12.47 0.92 -9.05
C ILE A 102 13.97 0.87 -8.89
N GLN A 103 14.44 -0.11 -8.15
CA GLN A 103 15.86 -0.36 -8.01
C GLN A 103 16.22 -1.60 -8.78
N LYS A 104 17.24 -1.45 -9.60
CA LYS A 104 17.77 -2.61 -10.28
C LYS A 104 18.79 -3.24 -9.37
N ASP A 105 18.39 -4.30 -8.75
CA ASP A 105 19.21 -5.01 -7.79
C ASP A 105 19.73 -6.29 -8.43
N GLY A 106 20.58 -6.12 -9.39
CA GLY A 106 21.14 -7.25 -10.09
C GLY A 106 20.12 -8.01 -10.91
N ASN A 107 19.11 -8.56 -10.28
CA ASN A 107 18.19 -9.48 -10.94
C ASN A 107 16.74 -9.07 -10.92
N SER A 108 16.37 -8.02 -10.21
CA SER A 108 14.96 -7.68 -10.11
C SER A 108 14.75 -6.17 -10.12
N LEU A 109 13.56 -5.81 -10.51
CA LEU A 109 13.06 -4.44 -10.43
C LEU A 109 12.00 -4.42 -9.35
N THR A 110 12.11 -3.49 -8.44
CA THR A 110 11.12 -3.33 -7.38
C THR A 110 10.56 -1.92 -7.32
#